data_0ae46b8d68abb768d750a78b3b7e602a
#
_entry.id   0ae46b8d68abb768d750a78b3b7e602a
#
_cell.length_a   1.000
_cell.length_b   1.000
_cell.length_c   1.000
_cell.angle_alpha   90.00
_cell.angle_beta   90.00
_cell.angle_gamma   90.00
#
_symmetry.space_group_name_H-M   'P 1'
#
loop_
_entity.id
_entity.type
_entity.pdbx_description
1 polymer ?
#
loop_
_entity_poly.entity_id
_entity_poly.type
_entity_poly.pdbx_seq_one_letter_code
_entity_poly.pdbx_strand_id
1 'polypeptide(L)'
;MEKVVILARVSTDKQEYQRQITELTEHCRKKDWEVVRIFANKVSGAKSNEDRTEIQELIEFVKTNQIQRVVCLEISRMGRNTLEALKVIQLLNEHKVSLYVKNYNLETLDSEGKVNPVASLICTILLEIAQMERLTIKERMASGRKQYIEKCRREGIKMGRPETYRKSIEEYKKQYQKEISLIRKGLSLANISAITGTSINTIRKLRILVRDGRV
;
A
#
# COMPACT_ATOMS: atom_id res chain seq x y z
N MET A 1 19.08 19.50 17.73
CA MET A 1 18.39 19.07 16.49
C MET A 1 17.01 18.54 16.84
N GLU A 2 16.00 18.94 16.09
CA GLU A 2 14.65 18.46 16.31
C GLU A 2 14.50 17.04 15.70
N LYS A 3 13.95 16.13 16.50
CA LYS A 3 13.75 14.74 16.07
C LYS A 3 12.50 14.60 15.23
N VAL A 4 12.66 14.06 14.05
CA VAL A 4 11.56 13.87 13.11
C VAL A 4 11.47 12.43 12.62
N VAL A 5 10.27 12.05 12.20
CA VAL A 5 10.03 10.78 11.49
C VAL A 5 9.51 11.05 10.10
N ILE A 6 9.90 10.23 9.13
CA ILE A 6 9.43 10.33 7.76
C ILE A 6 8.33 9.29 7.55
N LEU A 7 7.20 9.70 6.96
CA LEU A 7 6.16 8.82 6.45
C LEU A 7 6.17 8.83 4.92
N ALA A 8 6.61 7.72 4.33
CA ALA A 8 6.67 7.52 2.89
C ALA A 8 5.68 6.44 2.43
N ARG A 9 5.25 6.50 1.17
CA ARG A 9 4.39 5.48 0.57
C ARG A 9 5.21 4.58 -0.33
N VAL A 10 5.15 3.28 -0.09
CA VAL A 10 5.71 2.29 -1.01
C VAL A 10 4.72 2.08 -2.15
N SER A 11 5.07 2.49 -3.37
CA SER A 11 4.43 2.01 -4.59
C SER A 11 5.04 0.66 -4.99
N THR A 12 4.44 -0.01 -5.98
CA THR A 12 5.05 -1.20 -6.62
C THR A 12 6.38 -0.87 -7.31
N ASP A 13 6.63 0.41 -7.56
CA ASP A 13 7.88 0.92 -8.12
C ASP A 13 8.86 1.29 -6.99
N LYS A 14 9.93 0.49 -6.87
CA LYS A 14 11.00 0.70 -5.89
C LYS A 14 11.77 2.01 -6.13
N GLN A 15 11.86 2.46 -7.38
CA GLN A 15 12.60 3.69 -7.72
C GLN A 15 11.87 4.93 -7.20
N GLU A 16 10.54 4.98 -7.36
CA GLU A 16 9.73 6.08 -6.84
C GLU A 16 9.79 6.17 -5.31
N TYR A 17 9.73 5.02 -4.63
CA TYR A 17 9.87 4.97 -3.18
C TYR A 17 11.22 5.52 -2.70
N GLN A 18 12.31 5.04 -3.31
CA GLN A 18 13.66 5.49 -2.95
C GLN A 18 13.84 7.00 -3.19
N ARG A 19 13.30 7.51 -4.29
CA ARG A 19 13.29 8.93 -4.60
C ARG A 19 12.60 9.76 -3.52
N GLN A 20 11.42 9.33 -3.05
CA GLN A 20 10.68 10.01 -1.99
C GLN A 20 11.48 10.09 -0.69
N ILE A 21 12.10 8.99 -0.28
CA ILE A 21 12.94 8.95 0.93
C ILE A 21 14.14 9.89 0.80
N THR A 22 14.87 9.81 -0.30
CA THR A 22 16.03 10.67 -0.55
C THR A 22 15.64 12.13 -0.49
N GLU A 23 14.57 12.51 -1.17
CA GLU A 23 14.05 13.87 -1.22
C GLU A 23 13.64 14.42 0.15
N LEU A 24 12.95 13.59 0.96
CA LEU A 24 12.54 13.98 2.32
C LEU A 24 13.73 14.05 3.27
N THR A 25 14.67 13.10 3.18
CA THR A 25 15.88 13.09 4.03
C THR A 25 16.76 14.29 3.75
N GLU A 26 16.96 14.64 2.48
CA GLU A 26 17.71 15.85 2.09
C GLU A 26 17.02 17.13 2.59
N HIS A 27 15.68 17.17 2.51
CA HIS A 27 14.92 18.30 3.04
C HIS A 27 15.08 18.44 4.55
N CYS A 28 14.98 17.33 5.30
CA CYS A 28 15.19 17.32 6.75
C CYS A 28 16.61 17.81 7.10
N ARG A 29 17.63 17.36 6.36
CA ARG A 29 19.01 17.80 6.55
C ARG A 29 19.18 19.31 6.35
N LYS A 30 18.53 19.89 5.32
CA LYS A 30 18.55 21.34 5.06
C LYS A 30 17.86 22.16 6.15
N LYS A 31 16.92 21.56 6.87
CA LYS A 31 16.20 22.18 8.00
C LYS A 31 16.85 21.91 9.37
N ASP A 32 17.99 21.24 9.39
CA ASP A 32 18.67 20.80 10.63
C ASP A 32 17.80 19.90 11.52
N TRP A 33 17.01 19.00 10.87
CA TRP A 33 16.19 18.01 11.54
C TRP A 33 16.85 16.64 11.53
N GLU A 34 16.83 15.96 12.68
CA GLU A 34 17.32 14.59 12.84
C GLU A 34 16.24 13.58 12.48
N VAL A 35 16.47 12.81 11.41
CA VAL A 35 15.55 11.72 11.01
C VAL A 35 15.81 10.50 11.87
N VAL A 36 14.91 10.24 12.83
CA VAL A 36 15.04 9.12 13.79
C VAL A 36 14.55 7.81 13.18
N ARG A 37 13.44 7.85 12.39
CA ARG A 37 12.84 6.65 11.79
C ARG A 37 12.09 7.00 10.52
N ILE A 38 12.03 6.01 9.60
CA ILE A 38 11.25 6.08 8.37
C ILE A 38 10.17 5.02 8.43
N PHE A 39 8.91 5.44 8.31
CA PHE A 39 7.75 4.56 8.21
C PHE A 39 7.35 4.41 6.75
N ALA A 40 7.33 3.16 6.28
CA ALA A 40 7.03 2.82 4.90
C ALA A 40 5.62 2.24 4.80
N ASN A 41 4.68 3.01 4.27
CA ASN A 41 3.31 2.55 4.08
C ASN A 41 3.20 1.69 2.81
N LYS A 42 3.12 0.37 2.95
CA LYS A 42 2.83 -0.55 1.84
C LYS A 42 1.34 -0.51 1.52
N VAL A 43 0.95 0.27 0.55
CA VAL A 43 -0.47 0.40 0.20
C VAL A 43 -0.90 -0.67 -0.81
N SER A 44 -1.61 -1.68 -0.33
CA SER A 44 -2.69 -2.26 -1.12
C SER A 44 -3.92 -1.36 -0.92
N GLY A 45 -4.51 -0.83 -1.99
CA GLY A 45 -5.56 0.20 -1.93
C GLY A 45 -6.88 -0.16 -1.25
N ALA A 46 -6.94 -1.26 -0.49
CA ALA A 46 -8.18 -1.85 0.02
C ALA A 46 -8.30 -1.91 1.56
N LYS A 47 -7.23 -1.68 2.34
CA LYS A 47 -7.28 -1.84 3.81
C LYS A 47 -7.61 -0.56 4.57
N SER A 48 -8.37 -0.63 5.66
CA SER A 48 -8.66 0.50 6.57
C SER A 48 -7.41 0.96 7.34
N ASN A 49 -7.42 2.14 7.98
CA ASN A 49 -6.29 2.56 8.83
C ASN A 49 -6.12 1.65 10.06
N GLU A 50 -7.19 1.00 10.52
CA GLU A 50 -7.14 0.00 11.60
C GLU A 50 -6.35 -1.23 11.20
N ASP A 51 -6.36 -1.58 9.89
CA ASP A 51 -5.54 -2.64 9.32
C ASP A 51 -4.14 -2.15 8.86
N ARG A 52 -3.82 -0.87 9.08
CA ARG A 52 -2.53 -0.28 8.71
C ARG A 52 -1.61 -0.29 9.91
N THR A 53 -0.89 -1.37 10.06
CA THR A 53 0.11 -1.54 11.11
C THR A 53 1.12 -0.38 11.14
N GLU A 54 1.46 0.18 9.98
CA GLU A 54 2.44 1.27 9.86
C GLU A 54 1.95 2.60 10.46
N ILE A 55 0.66 2.92 10.35
CA ILE A 55 0.08 4.13 10.97
C ILE A 55 -0.05 3.94 12.48
N GLN A 56 -0.44 2.75 12.91
CA GLN A 56 -0.50 2.40 14.34
C GLN A 56 0.90 2.44 14.96
N GLU A 57 1.90 1.83 14.31
CA GLU A 57 3.29 1.88 14.73
C GLU A 57 3.84 3.32 14.76
N LEU A 58 3.47 4.16 13.79
CA LEU A 58 3.83 5.57 13.78
C LEU A 58 3.28 6.29 15.01
N ILE A 59 1.98 6.14 15.29
CA ILE A 59 1.33 6.80 16.43
C ILE A 59 1.94 6.32 17.75
N GLU A 60 2.17 5.01 17.90
CA GLU A 60 2.77 4.45 19.10
C GLU A 60 4.22 4.92 19.27
N PHE A 61 5.00 4.94 18.18
CA PHE A 61 6.36 5.45 18.21
C PHE A 61 6.45 6.92 18.60
N VAL A 62 5.54 7.74 18.08
CA VAL A 62 5.45 9.16 18.40
C VAL A 62 5.11 9.38 19.88
N LYS A 63 4.21 8.55 20.46
CA LYS A 63 3.84 8.62 21.88
C LYS A 63 4.99 8.28 22.84
N THR A 64 5.85 7.34 22.44
CA THR A 64 6.93 6.81 23.29
C THR A 64 8.27 7.52 23.11
N ASN A 65 8.44 8.25 22.00
CA ASN A 65 9.67 8.95 21.68
C ASN A 65 9.41 10.46 21.57
N GLN A 66 10.37 11.25 21.94
CA GLN A 66 10.26 12.72 21.89
C GLN A 66 10.39 13.23 20.45
N ILE A 67 9.37 12.93 19.62
CA ILE A 67 9.30 13.33 18.21
C ILE A 67 8.60 14.69 18.12
N GLN A 68 9.20 15.64 17.40
CA GLN A 68 8.62 16.96 17.18
C GLN A 68 7.78 17.01 15.92
N ARG A 69 8.16 16.24 14.85
CA ARG A 69 7.45 16.29 13.56
C ARG A 69 7.34 14.93 12.92
N VAL A 70 6.22 14.76 12.21
CA VAL A 70 6.04 13.75 11.16
C VAL A 70 6.16 14.46 9.82
N VAL A 71 7.06 14.01 8.96
CA VAL A 71 7.35 14.63 7.65
C VAL A 71 6.85 13.73 6.54
N CYS A 72 6.05 14.28 5.63
CA CYS A 72 5.59 13.56 4.43
C CYS A 72 5.62 14.48 3.19
N LEU A 73 5.58 13.90 1.99
CA LEU A 73 5.44 14.67 0.75
C LEU A 73 4.04 15.25 0.60
N GLU A 74 3.04 14.42 0.84
CA GLU A 74 1.63 14.75 0.62
C GLU A 74 0.77 14.31 1.80
N ILE A 75 -0.22 15.10 2.12
CA ILE A 75 -1.17 14.83 3.21
C ILE A 75 -1.99 13.54 3.00
N SER A 76 -2.20 13.15 1.74
CA SER A 76 -2.90 11.91 1.35
C SER A 76 -2.23 10.63 1.85
N ARG A 77 -1.04 10.74 2.45
CA ARG A 77 -0.33 9.62 3.10
C ARG A 77 -0.91 9.28 4.48
N MET A 78 -1.56 10.24 5.13
CA MET A 78 -2.13 10.08 6.48
C MET A 78 -3.36 9.15 6.52
N GLY A 79 -4.14 9.04 5.43
CA GLY A 79 -5.38 8.27 5.42
C GLY A 79 -5.81 7.83 4.02
N ARG A 80 -6.84 6.97 3.96
CA ARG A 80 -7.53 6.56 2.71
C ARG A 80 -8.59 7.55 2.29
N ASN A 81 -9.18 8.22 3.25
CA ASN A 81 -10.19 9.24 3.07
C ASN A 81 -9.89 10.40 4.00
N THR A 82 -10.61 11.48 3.81
CA THR A 82 -10.48 12.70 4.57
C THR A 82 -10.63 12.47 6.06
N LEU A 83 -11.64 11.72 6.48
CA LEU A 83 -11.94 11.50 7.89
C LEU A 83 -10.81 10.74 8.61
N GLU A 84 -10.28 9.67 8.01
CA GLU A 84 -9.15 8.92 8.56
C GLU A 84 -7.88 9.76 8.67
N ALA A 85 -7.58 10.56 7.64
CA ALA A 85 -6.41 11.44 7.64
C ALA A 85 -6.53 12.52 8.71
N LEU A 86 -7.70 13.15 8.85
CA LEU A 86 -7.93 14.17 9.88
C LEU A 86 -7.82 13.60 11.30
N LYS A 87 -8.33 12.38 11.54
CA LYS A 87 -8.15 11.70 12.84
C LYS A 87 -6.67 11.49 13.19
N VAL A 88 -5.85 11.06 12.23
CA VAL A 88 -4.40 10.89 12.44
C VAL A 88 -3.74 12.22 12.73
N ILE A 89 -4.07 13.27 11.99
CA ILE A 89 -3.54 14.62 12.21
C ILE A 89 -3.93 15.14 13.60
N GLN A 90 -5.19 14.95 13.99
CA GLN A 90 -5.66 15.34 15.31
C GLN A 90 -4.89 14.61 16.41
N LEU A 91 -4.72 13.29 16.31
CA LEU A 91 -3.94 12.50 17.27
C LEU A 91 -2.48 13.01 17.38
N LEU A 92 -1.84 13.33 16.26
CA LEU A 92 -0.49 13.91 16.29
C LEU A 92 -0.48 15.25 17.03
N ASN A 93 -1.42 16.13 16.71
CA ASN A 93 -1.54 17.45 17.36
C ASN A 93 -1.81 17.35 18.87
N GLU A 94 -2.64 16.39 19.32
CA GLU A 94 -2.89 16.09 20.74
C GLU A 94 -1.61 15.69 21.48
N HIS A 95 -0.70 14.97 20.80
CA HIS A 95 0.62 14.62 21.31
C HIS A 95 1.69 15.69 21.08
N LYS A 96 1.31 16.90 20.66
CA LYS A 96 2.22 18.00 20.36
C LYS A 96 3.24 17.68 19.27
N VAL A 97 2.89 16.80 18.34
CA VAL A 97 3.70 16.44 17.19
C VAL A 97 3.11 17.09 15.95
N SER A 98 3.90 17.94 15.30
CA SER A 98 3.48 18.62 14.10
C SER A 98 3.53 17.69 12.87
N LEU A 99 2.53 17.78 11.99
CA LEU A 99 2.64 17.22 10.65
C LEU A 99 3.21 18.28 9.73
N TYR A 100 4.34 17.98 9.09
CA TYR A 100 4.94 18.80 8.06
C TYR A 100 4.73 18.17 6.69
N VAL A 101 4.02 18.87 5.80
CA VAL A 101 3.75 18.44 4.41
C VAL A 101 4.65 19.22 3.46
N LYS A 102 5.68 18.54 2.93
CA LYS A 102 6.75 19.19 2.16
C LYS A 102 6.24 19.88 0.90
N ASN A 103 5.35 19.26 0.13
CA ASN A 103 4.87 19.84 -1.14
C ASN A 103 4.19 21.20 -1.00
N TYR A 104 3.68 21.49 0.18
CA TYR A 104 2.97 22.75 0.46
C TYR A 104 3.69 23.62 1.48
N ASN A 105 4.86 23.17 1.98
CA ASN A 105 5.57 23.82 3.10
C ASN A 105 4.63 24.14 4.26
N LEU A 106 3.74 23.17 4.59
CA LEU A 106 2.64 23.35 5.52
C LEU A 106 2.91 22.58 6.81
N GLU A 107 2.71 23.25 7.95
CA GLU A 107 2.90 22.70 9.28
C GLU A 107 1.63 22.86 10.13
N THR A 108 1.19 21.77 10.78
CA THR A 108 -0.09 21.76 11.51
C THR A 108 -0.03 22.41 12.89
N LEU A 109 1.15 22.53 13.49
CA LEU A 109 1.38 23.27 14.72
C LEU A 109 2.26 24.48 14.43
N ASP A 110 2.05 25.56 15.17
CA ASP A 110 2.93 26.73 15.16
C ASP A 110 4.18 26.54 16.06
N SER A 111 5.02 27.57 16.16
CA SER A 111 6.24 27.56 16.99
C SER A 111 5.96 27.43 18.49
N GLU A 112 4.73 27.74 18.93
CA GLU A 112 4.30 27.60 20.33
C GLU A 112 3.65 26.22 20.60
N GLY A 113 3.55 25.36 19.59
CA GLY A 113 2.89 24.06 19.67
C GLY A 113 1.36 24.13 19.71
N LYS A 114 0.78 25.26 19.26
CA LYS A 114 -0.65 25.41 19.08
C LYS A 114 -1.06 25.02 17.67
N VAL A 115 -2.31 24.53 17.53
CA VAL A 115 -2.84 24.18 16.20
C VAL A 115 -2.93 25.44 15.34
N ASN A 116 -2.30 25.39 14.17
CA ASN A 116 -2.39 26.45 13.17
C ASN A 116 -3.74 26.33 12.43
N PRO A 117 -4.70 27.28 12.62
CA PRO A 117 -6.03 27.19 12.03
C PRO A 117 -6.01 27.22 10.51
N VAL A 118 -5.08 28.02 9.92
CA VAL A 118 -4.93 28.12 8.46
C VAL A 118 -4.42 26.81 7.90
N ALA A 119 -3.41 26.21 8.54
CA ALA A 119 -2.90 24.90 8.14
C ALA A 119 -3.99 23.81 8.26
N SER A 120 -4.78 23.82 9.32
CA SER A 120 -5.91 22.90 9.50
C SER A 120 -6.94 23.01 8.37
N LEU A 121 -7.32 24.23 7.99
CA LEU A 121 -8.23 24.47 6.87
C LEU A 121 -7.63 23.99 5.54
N ILE A 122 -6.38 24.33 5.25
CA ILE A 122 -5.70 23.90 4.03
C ILE A 122 -5.60 22.36 3.98
N CYS A 123 -5.26 21.70 5.08
CA CYS A 123 -5.24 20.26 5.18
C CYS A 123 -6.59 19.63 4.80
N THR A 124 -7.68 20.19 5.33
CA THR A 124 -9.04 19.73 5.03
C THR A 124 -9.35 19.87 3.53
N ILE A 125 -9.08 21.03 2.94
CA ILE A 125 -9.30 21.28 1.50
C ILE A 125 -8.49 20.31 0.64
N LEU A 126 -7.19 20.13 0.94
CA LEU A 126 -6.32 19.23 0.17
C LEU A 126 -6.78 17.77 0.26
N LEU A 127 -7.25 17.34 1.42
CA LEU A 127 -7.80 16.00 1.60
C LEU A 127 -9.09 15.79 0.81
N GLU A 128 -9.98 16.79 0.77
CA GLU A 128 -11.20 16.72 -0.03
C GLU A 128 -10.89 16.68 -1.54
N ILE A 129 -9.94 17.50 -2.01
CA ILE A 129 -9.48 17.46 -3.40
C ILE A 129 -8.95 16.07 -3.75
N ALA A 130 -8.08 15.50 -2.90
CA ALA A 130 -7.53 14.15 -3.11
C ALA A 130 -8.61 13.06 -3.12
N GLN A 131 -9.69 13.23 -2.35
CA GLN A 131 -10.83 12.33 -2.37
C GLN A 131 -11.65 12.46 -3.65
N MET A 132 -11.92 13.68 -4.11
CA MET A 132 -12.61 13.96 -5.39
C MET A 132 -11.84 13.34 -6.57
N GLU A 133 -10.52 13.49 -6.62
CA GLU A 133 -9.70 12.88 -7.66
C GLU A 133 -9.83 11.35 -7.67
N ARG A 134 -9.81 10.69 -6.50
CA ARG A 134 -10.01 9.24 -6.40
C ARG A 134 -11.39 8.80 -6.91
N LEU A 135 -12.45 9.56 -6.59
CA LEU A 135 -13.80 9.29 -7.09
C LEU A 135 -13.87 9.42 -8.61
N THR A 136 -13.30 10.49 -9.15
CA THR A 136 -13.24 10.72 -10.61
C THR A 136 -12.49 9.58 -11.33
N ILE A 137 -11.35 9.13 -10.79
CA ILE A 137 -10.61 7.99 -11.35
C ILE A 137 -11.49 6.72 -11.30
N LYS A 138 -12.15 6.45 -10.19
CA LYS A 138 -13.03 5.29 -10.02
C LYS A 138 -14.19 5.29 -11.03
N GLU A 139 -14.82 6.44 -11.25
CA GLU A 139 -15.89 6.60 -12.23
C GLU A 139 -15.41 6.39 -13.66
N ARG A 140 -14.23 6.96 -14.01
CA ARG A 140 -13.63 6.74 -15.34
C ARG A 140 -13.31 5.26 -15.57
N MET A 141 -12.75 4.58 -14.56
CA MET A 141 -12.47 3.14 -14.64
C MET A 141 -13.76 2.32 -14.78
N ALA A 142 -14.82 2.66 -14.04
CA ALA A 142 -16.12 1.99 -14.15
C ALA A 142 -16.76 2.18 -15.54
N SER A 143 -16.73 3.41 -16.06
CA SER A 143 -17.21 3.72 -17.40
C SER A 143 -16.43 2.98 -18.49
N GLY A 144 -15.09 3.03 -18.42
CA GLY A 144 -14.23 2.30 -19.36
C GLY A 144 -14.47 0.78 -19.31
N ARG A 145 -14.65 0.22 -18.10
CA ARG A 145 -15.01 -1.21 -17.95
C ARG A 145 -16.36 -1.53 -18.59
N LYS A 146 -17.37 -0.67 -18.41
CA LYS A 146 -18.70 -0.86 -19.02
C LYS A 146 -18.61 -0.87 -20.54
N GLN A 147 -17.90 0.10 -21.13
CA GLN A 147 -17.68 0.18 -22.58
C GLN A 147 -16.93 -1.07 -23.10
N TYR A 148 -15.90 -1.53 -22.39
CA TYR A 148 -15.18 -2.75 -22.76
C TYR A 148 -16.06 -3.99 -22.72
N ILE A 149 -16.92 -4.13 -21.70
CA ILE A 149 -17.89 -5.24 -21.60
C ILE A 149 -18.86 -5.21 -22.78
N GLU A 150 -19.39 -4.04 -23.14
CA GLU A 150 -20.31 -3.88 -24.28
C GLU A 150 -19.61 -4.19 -25.60
N LYS A 151 -18.37 -3.77 -25.77
CA LYS A 151 -17.54 -4.14 -26.93
C LYS A 151 -17.35 -5.64 -27.01
N CYS A 152 -16.96 -6.29 -25.92
CA CYS A 152 -16.78 -7.75 -25.87
C CYS A 152 -18.08 -8.50 -26.23
N ARG A 153 -19.25 -8.02 -25.78
CA ARG A 153 -20.56 -8.62 -26.15
C ARG A 153 -20.86 -8.48 -27.62
N ARG A 154 -20.58 -7.32 -28.22
CA ARG A 154 -20.82 -7.09 -29.65
C ARG A 154 -19.89 -7.91 -30.55
N GLU A 155 -18.64 -8.03 -30.15
CA GLU A 155 -17.61 -8.71 -30.95
C GLU A 155 -17.45 -10.20 -30.60
N GLY A 156 -18.26 -10.75 -29.68
CA GLY A 156 -18.15 -12.14 -29.24
C GLY A 156 -16.85 -12.48 -28.50
N ILE A 157 -16.16 -11.48 -28.02
CA ILE A 157 -14.86 -11.65 -27.29
C ILE A 157 -15.14 -12.16 -25.90
N LYS A 158 -14.53 -13.29 -25.53
CA LYS A 158 -14.60 -13.86 -24.18
C LYS A 158 -13.82 -12.99 -23.22
N MET A 159 -14.50 -12.48 -22.20
CA MET A 159 -13.85 -11.70 -21.13
C MET A 159 -13.05 -12.61 -20.19
N GLY A 160 -11.95 -12.08 -19.69
CA GLY A 160 -11.11 -12.76 -18.70
C GLY A 160 -9.73 -13.12 -19.26
N ARG A 161 -9.07 -14.06 -18.59
CA ARG A 161 -7.72 -14.49 -19.00
C ARG A 161 -7.80 -15.21 -20.34
N PRO A 162 -7.00 -14.82 -21.37
CA PRO A 162 -6.95 -15.51 -22.65
C PRO A 162 -6.72 -17.00 -22.48
N GLU A 163 -7.38 -17.83 -23.27
CA GLU A 163 -7.22 -19.30 -23.20
C GLU A 163 -5.81 -19.73 -23.60
N THR A 164 -5.15 -18.95 -24.45
CA THR A 164 -3.75 -19.14 -24.86
C THR A 164 -2.74 -18.96 -23.72
N TYR A 165 -3.14 -18.31 -22.60
CA TYR A 165 -2.27 -18.12 -21.44
C TYR A 165 -2.39 -19.31 -20.46
N ARG A 166 -2.32 -20.51 -20.95
CA ARG A 166 -2.16 -21.70 -20.10
C ARG A 166 -0.66 -22.01 -20.00
N LYS A 167 -0.16 -22.12 -18.76
CA LYS A 167 1.21 -22.61 -18.55
C LYS A 167 1.34 -23.97 -19.24
N SER A 168 2.43 -24.16 -19.98
CA SER A 168 2.73 -25.46 -20.55
C SER A 168 2.95 -26.50 -19.45
N ILE A 169 2.81 -27.77 -19.80
CA ILE A 169 3.05 -28.90 -18.86
C ILE A 169 4.50 -28.84 -18.36
N GLU A 170 5.44 -28.47 -19.23
CA GLU A 170 6.84 -28.32 -18.89
C GLU A 170 7.10 -27.22 -17.86
N GLU A 171 6.41 -26.07 -18.01
CA GLU A 171 6.47 -25.00 -17.02
C GLU A 171 5.90 -25.45 -15.66
N TYR A 172 4.81 -26.25 -15.66
CA TYR A 172 4.31 -26.85 -14.42
C TYR A 172 5.32 -27.80 -13.79
N LYS A 173 5.96 -28.67 -14.58
CA LYS A 173 7.02 -29.57 -14.10
C LYS A 173 8.16 -28.81 -13.46
N LYS A 174 8.65 -27.76 -14.14
CA LYS A 174 9.77 -26.93 -13.67
C LYS A 174 9.43 -26.16 -12.40
N GLN A 175 8.22 -25.57 -12.34
CA GLN A 175 7.82 -24.71 -11.22
C GLN A 175 7.45 -25.48 -9.96
N TYR A 176 6.83 -26.67 -10.10
CA TYR A 176 6.22 -27.43 -9.00
C TYR A 176 6.86 -28.80 -8.77
N GLN A 177 8.16 -28.92 -9.03
CA GLN A 177 8.90 -30.20 -8.88
C GLN A 177 8.75 -30.83 -7.49
N LYS A 178 8.80 -29.97 -6.44
CA LYS A 178 8.71 -30.40 -5.05
C LYS A 178 7.31 -30.94 -4.73
N GLU A 179 6.27 -30.23 -5.14
CA GLU A 179 4.86 -30.62 -4.97
C GLU A 179 4.57 -31.92 -5.71
N ILE A 180 5.03 -32.06 -6.95
CA ILE A 180 4.86 -33.26 -7.76
C ILE A 180 5.51 -34.46 -7.08
N SER A 181 6.72 -34.32 -6.57
CA SER A 181 7.42 -35.36 -5.81
C SER A 181 6.61 -35.80 -4.58
N LEU A 182 6.06 -34.84 -3.82
CA LEU A 182 5.26 -35.12 -2.62
C LEU A 182 3.92 -35.78 -2.97
N ILE A 183 3.30 -35.40 -4.11
CA ILE A 183 2.08 -36.04 -4.63
C ILE A 183 2.37 -37.52 -4.99
N ARG A 184 3.49 -37.81 -5.66
CA ARG A 184 3.89 -39.17 -6.02
C ARG A 184 4.20 -40.05 -4.78
N LYS A 185 4.64 -39.42 -3.69
CA LYS A 185 4.81 -40.10 -2.38
C LYS A 185 3.50 -40.30 -1.62
N GLY A 186 2.36 -39.91 -2.17
CA GLY A 186 1.03 -40.15 -1.60
C GLY A 186 0.63 -39.25 -0.45
N LEU A 187 1.31 -38.11 -0.24
CA LEU A 187 0.94 -37.17 0.82
C LEU A 187 -0.44 -36.51 0.57
N SER A 188 -1.12 -36.14 1.65
CA SER A 188 -2.39 -35.41 1.57
C SER A 188 -2.21 -34.01 1.01
N LEU A 189 -3.26 -33.48 0.35
CA LEU A 189 -3.20 -32.11 -0.21
C LEU A 189 -2.93 -31.05 0.87
N ALA A 190 -3.45 -31.26 2.08
CA ALA A 190 -3.25 -30.35 3.21
C ALA A 190 -1.80 -30.35 3.68
N ASN A 191 -1.19 -31.56 3.81
CA ASN A 191 0.21 -31.68 4.22
C ASN A 191 1.17 -31.08 3.19
N ILE A 192 0.90 -31.30 1.89
CA ILE A 192 1.71 -30.70 0.82
C ILE A 192 1.59 -29.16 0.86
N SER A 193 0.39 -28.63 1.06
CA SER A 193 0.18 -27.19 1.19
C SER A 193 0.94 -26.61 2.39
N ALA A 194 0.93 -27.29 3.53
CA ALA A 194 1.65 -26.88 4.73
C ALA A 194 3.19 -26.87 4.52
N ILE A 195 3.71 -27.87 3.80
CA ILE A 195 5.15 -28.01 3.54
C ILE A 195 5.66 -27.02 2.49
N THR A 196 4.87 -26.78 1.43
CA THR A 196 5.33 -26.01 0.24
C THR A 196 4.79 -24.58 0.20
N GLY A 197 3.78 -24.22 1.00
CA GLY A 197 3.07 -22.96 0.94
C GLY A 197 2.16 -22.80 -0.31
N THR A 198 2.09 -23.85 -1.15
CA THR A 198 1.29 -23.80 -2.38
C THR A 198 -0.20 -24.02 -2.07
N SER A 199 -1.09 -23.26 -2.73
CA SER A 199 -2.53 -23.38 -2.49
C SER A 199 -3.07 -24.78 -2.78
N ILE A 200 -3.99 -25.27 -1.97
CA ILE A 200 -4.64 -26.59 -2.12
C ILE A 200 -5.26 -26.76 -3.52
N ASN A 201 -5.81 -25.68 -4.11
CA ASN A 201 -6.38 -25.72 -5.45
C ASN A 201 -5.33 -25.96 -6.54
N THR A 202 -4.14 -25.39 -6.39
CA THR A 202 -3.00 -25.65 -7.29
C THR A 202 -2.53 -27.08 -7.15
N ILE A 203 -2.37 -27.59 -5.92
CA ILE A 203 -1.95 -28.98 -5.66
C ILE A 203 -2.97 -29.97 -6.20
N ARG A 204 -4.28 -29.69 -6.07
CA ARG A 204 -5.36 -30.51 -6.66
C ARG A 204 -5.22 -30.62 -8.18
N LYS A 205 -4.94 -29.52 -8.88
CA LYS A 205 -4.68 -29.52 -10.34
C LYS A 205 -3.45 -30.34 -10.68
N LEU A 206 -2.35 -30.20 -9.94
CA LEU A 206 -1.13 -30.98 -10.12
C LEU A 206 -1.39 -32.49 -9.91
N ARG A 207 -2.19 -32.85 -8.90
CA ARG A 207 -2.55 -34.25 -8.63
C ARG A 207 -3.30 -34.88 -9.80
N ILE A 208 -4.19 -34.13 -10.45
CA ILE A 208 -4.89 -34.60 -11.67
C ILE A 208 -3.87 -34.82 -12.78
N LEU A 209 -2.96 -33.88 -13.01
CA LEU A 209 -1.94 -34.00 -14.05
C LEU A 209 -0.99 -35.18 -13.81
N VAL A 210 -0.62 -35.43 -12.55
CA VAL A 210 0.21 -36.61 -12.17
C VAL A 210 -0.56 -37.90 -12.40
N ARG A 211 -1.85 -37.96 -12.00
CA ARG A 211 -2.70 -39.14 -12.21
C ARG A 211 -2.90 -39.44 -13.69
N ASP A 212 -3.04 -38.41 -14.52
CA ASP A 212 -3.24 -38.56 -15.97
C ASP A 212 -1.92 -38.80 -16.72
N GLY A 213 -0.80 -39.01 -16.02
CA GLY A 213 0.53 -39.29 -16.59
C GLY A 213 1.16 -38.13 -17.39
N ARG A 214 0.62 -36.92 -17.24
CA ARG A 214 1.07 -35.74 -18.00
C ARG A 214 2.28 -35.06 -17.34
N VAL A 215 2.48 -35.31 -16.04
CA VAL A 215 3.56 -34.69 -15.24
C VAL A 215 4.31 -35.72 -14.40
#